data_893c19144c29347149160317d58a7c2e
#
_entry.id   893c19144c29347149160317d58a7c2e
#
_cell.length_a   1.000
_cell.length_b   1.000
_cell.length_c   1.000
_cell.angle_alpha   90.00
_cell.angle_beta   90.00
_cell.angle_gamma   90.00
#
_symmetry.space_group_name_H-M   'P 1'
#
loop_
_entity.id
_entity.type
_entity.pdbx_description
1 polymer ?
#
loop_
_entity_poly.entity_id
_entity_poly.type
_entity_poly.pdbx_seq_one_letter_code
_entity_poly.pdbx_strand_id
1 'polypeptide(L)'
;MISDETAYRRYLNGEEQAADLLVERYGNALTLYINARIRDVHEAEDLMIEAFSLIFAKERPITGTGSFKAYLYKTARNLALRHSRKHRIPFLHMDDLDFEPQSELLSDAA
;
A
#
# COMPACT_ATOMS: atom_id res chain seq x y z
N MET A 1 -13.47 -14.61 -5.02
CA MET A 1 -12.85 -13.29 -4.72
C MET A 1 -12.08 -12.79 -5.93
N ILE A 2 -12.30 -11.57 -6.33
CA ILE A 2 -11.58 -11.03 -7.49
C ILE A 2 -10.15 -10.64 -7.11
N SER A 3 -9.27 -10.67 -8.10
CA SER A 3 -7.88 -10.27 -7.90
C SER A 3 -7.76 -8.77 -7.70
N ASP A 4 -6.62 -8.34 -7.15
CA ASP A 4 -6.34 -6.92 -6.99
C ASP A 4 -6.36 -6.21 -8.33
N GLU A 5 -5.77 -6.83 -9.34
CA GLU A 5 -5.69 -6.25 -10.68
C GLU A 5 -7.07 -6.10 -11.30
N THR A 6 -7.95 -7.08 -11.08
CA THR A 6 -9.32 -6.98 -11.55
C THR A 6 -10.07 -5.86 -10.83
N ALA A 7 -9.90 -5.77 -9.51
CA ALA A 7 -10.55 -4.71 -8.75
C ALA A 7 -10.05 -3.33 -9.20
N TYR A 8 -8.76 -3.19 -9.40
CA TYR A 8 -8.19 -1.92 -9.82
C TYR A 8 -8.68 -1.54 -11.23
N ARG A 9 -8.75 -2.52 -12.14
CA ARG A 9 -9.27 -2.27 -13.49
C ARG A 9 -10.73 -1.83 -13.45
N ARG A 10 -11.54 -2.44 -12.58
CA ARG A 10 -12.94 -2.03 -12.42
C ARG A 10 -13.04 -0.61 -11.92
N TYR A 11 -12.18 -0.23 -10.99
CA TYR A 11 -12.12 1.14 -10.53
C TYR A 11 -11.80 2.09 -11.68
N LEU A 12 -10.82 1.75 -12.51
CA LEU A 12 -10.44 2.58 -13.65
C LEU A 12 -11.58 2.71 -14.67
N ASN A 13 -12.47 1.72 -14.72
CA ASN A 13 -13.61 1.74 -15.60
C ASN A 13 -14.84 2.42 -14.99
N GLY A 14 -14.69 3.04 -13.83
CA GLY A 14 -15.75 3.83 -13.21
C GLY A 14 -16.45 3.20 -12.03
N GLU A 15 -16.09 1.99 -11.61
CA GLU A 15 -16.66 1.37 -10.42
C GLU A 15 -15.92 1.83 -9.18
N GLU A 16 -16.39 2.91 -8.58
CA GLU A 16 -15.71 3.46 -7.41
C GLU A 16 -15.68 2.50 -6.22
N GLN A 17 -16.69 1.64 -6.09
CA GLN A 17 -16.72 0.66 -5.01
C GLN A 17 -15.57 -0.34 -5.08
N ALA A 18 -14.96 -0.51 -6.24
CA ALA A 18 -13.80 -1.38 -6.35
C ALA A 18 -12.60 -0.82 -5.58
N ALA A 19 -12.51 0.50 -5.48
CA ALA A 19 -11.47 1.13 -4.65
C ALA A 19 -11.67 0.78 -3.18
N ASP A 20 -12.92 0.82 -2.72
CA ASP A 20 -13.23 0.47 -1.33
C ASP A 20 -12.82 -0.95 -1.00
N LEU A 21 -13.00 -1.86 -1.95
CA LEU A 21 -12.61 -3.25 -1.77
C LEU A 21 -11.10 -3.37 -1.52
N LEU A 22 -10.31 -2.62 -2.28
CA LEU A 22 -8.86 -2.64 -2.14
C LEU A 22 -8.41 -2.03 -0.81
N VAL A 23 -9.04 -0.93 -0.40
CA VAL A 23 -8.74 -0.32 0.89
C VAL A 23 -9.09 -1.27 2.02
N GLU A 24 -10.24 -1.93 1.94
CA GLU A 24 -10.64 -2.90 2.95
C GLU A 24 -9.67 -4.08 3.01
N ARG A 25 -9.20 -4.51 1.86
CA ARG A 25 -8.29 -5.67 1.76
C ARG A 25 -6.91 -5.38 2.36
N TYR A 26 -6.38 -4.18 2.15
CA TYR A 26 -4.99 -3.87 2.49
C TYR A 26 -4.81 -2.79 3.55
N GLY A 27 -5.86 -2.06 3.89
CA GLY A 27 -5.71 -0.89 4.75
C GLY A 27 -5.04 -1.16 6.08
N ASN A 28 -5.51 -2.16 6.81
CA ASN A 28 -4.95 -2.48 8.12
C ASN A 28 -3.52 -2.98 8.02
N ALA A 29 -3.25 -3.88 7.08
CA ALA A 29 -1.92 -4.42 6.89
C ALA A 29 -0.93 -3.32 6.50
N LEU A 30 -1.37 -2.40 5.63
CA LEU A 30 -0.52 -1.30 5.20
C LEU A 30 -0.22 -0.34 6.35
N THR A 31 -1.23 -0.07 7.19
CA THR A 31 -1.02 0.76 8.37
C THR A 31 0.01 0.14 9.30
N LEU A 32 -0.09 -1.16 9.54
CA LEU A 32 0.88 -1.86 10.38
C LEU A 32 2.27 -1.82 9.77
N TYR A 33 2.36 -1.98 8.46
CA TYR A 33 3.62 -1.92 7.74
C TYR A 33 4.30 -0.56 7.94
N ILE A 34 3.54 0.52 7.76
CA ILE A 34 4.07 1.87 7.93
C ILE A 34 4.44 2.13 9.39
N ASN A 35 3.55 1.76 10.30
CA ASN A 35 3.78 1.99 11.73
C ASN A 35 5.02 1.27 12.24
N ALA A 36 5.32 0.10 11.69
CA ALA A 36 6.53 -0.62 12.08
C ALA A 36 7.79 0.20 11.78
N ARG A 37 7.72 1.09 10.83
CA ARG A 37 8.86 1.89 10.39
C ARG A 37 8.95 3.26 11.03
N ILE A 38 7.82 3.94 11.24
CA ILE A 38 7.84 5.28 11.81
C ILE A 38 7.39 5.34 13.26
N ARG A 39 6.82 4.26 13.79
CA ARG A 39 6.44 4.14 15.19
C ARG A 39 5.44 5.21 15.64
N ASP A 40 4.46 5.49 14.79
CA ASP A 40 3.39 6.45 15.06
C ASP A 40 2.16 5.99 14.30
N VAL A 41 1.20 5.40 15.03
CA VAL A 41 0.05 4.76 14.39
C VAL A 41 -0.87 5.78 13.71
N HIS A 42 -1.00 6.97 14.28
CA HIS A 42 -1.88 7.98 13.68
C HIS A 42 -1.32 8.49 12.36
N GLU A 43 -0.02 8.74 12.32
CA GLU A 43 0.63 9.12 11.06
C GLU A 43 0.62 7.97 10.08
N ALA A 44 0.76 6.74 10.57
CA ALA A 44 0.71 5.57 9.69
C ALA A 44 -0.66 5.45 9.02
N GLU A 45 -1.73 5.72 9.75
CA GLU A 45 -3.07 5.72 9.17
C GLU A 45 -3.22 6.79 8.10
N ASP A 46 -2.74 7.99 8.37
CA ASP A 46 -2.80 9.08 7.40
C ASP A 46 -2.00 8.77 6.15
N LEU A 47 -0.81 8.20 6.32
CA LEU A 47 0.02 7.83 5.18
C LEU A 47 -0.57 6.68 4.38
N MET A 48 -1.26 5.75 5.05
CA MET A 48 -1.98 4.68 4.36
C MET A 48 -3.04 5.27 3.44
N ILE A 49 -3.83 6.18 3.95
CA ILE A 49 -4.87 6.84 3.16
C ILE A 49 -4.25 7.60 1.99
N GLU A 50 -3.15 8.30 2.26
CA GLU A 50 -2.46 9.04 1.20
C GLU A 50 -1.93 8.12 0.12
N ALA A 51 -1.41 6.95 0.48
CA ALA A 51 -0.90 5.99 -0.49
C ALA A 51 -2.00 5.54 -1.46
N PHE A 52 -3.17 5.18 -0.92
CA PHE A 52 -4.29 4.82 -1.77
C PHE A 52 -4.74 5.99 -2.64
N SER A 53 -4.82 7.17 -2.04
CA SER A 53 -5.24 8.36 -2.79
C SER A 53 -4.33 8.65 -3.96
N LEU A 54 -3.02 8.51 -3.78
CA LEU A 54 -2.06 8.72 -4.85
C LEU A 54 -2.24 7.73 -5.99
N ILE A 55 -2.45 6.46 -5.65
CA ILE A 55 -2.61 5.43 -6.67
C ILE A 55 -3.89 5.65 -7.45
N PHE A 56 -4.99 5.90 -6.75
CA PHE A 56 -6.27 6.09 -7.42
C PHE A 56 -6.32 7.39 -8.23
N ALA A 57 -5.62 8.42 -7.77
CA ALA A 57 -5.60 9.70 -8.49
C ALA A 57 -4.88 9.61 -9.83
N LYS A 58 -3.94 8.69 -9.97
CA LYS A 58 -3.22 8.55 -11.24
C LYS A 58 -4.10 8.00 -12.36
N GLU A 59 -5.09 7.22 -12.03
CA GLU A 59 -6.03 6.64 -12.98
C GLU A 59 -5.35 5.96 -14.17
N ARG A 60 -4.24 5.28 -13.90
CA ARG A 60 -3.47 4.59 -14.93
C ARG A 60 -3.32 3.12 -14.61
N PRO A 61 -3.34 2.27 -15.65
CA PRO A 61 -3.07 0.85 -15.42
C PRO A 61 -1.67 0.65 -14.83
N ILE A 62 -1.55 -0.36 -14.00
CA ILE A 62 -0.25 -0.76 -13.50
C ILE A 62 0.41 -1.59 -14.59
N THR A 63 1.58 -1.15 -15.05
CA THR A 63 2.28 -1.80 -16.14
C THR A 63 3.55 -2.45 -15.63
N GLY A 64 4.12 -3.33 -16.45
CA GLY A 64 5.36 -4.00 -16.11
C GLY A 64 5.10 -5.27 -15.33
N THR A 65 6.08 -5.68 -14.55
CA THR A 65 6.02 -6.94 -13.81
C THR A 65 5.46 -6.80 -12.41
N GLY A 66 5.16 -5.58 -11.99
CA GLY A 66 4.69 -5.33 -10.65
C GLY A 66 3.22 -5.64 -10.47
N SER A 67 2.85 -6.08 -9.26
CA SER A 67 1.46 -6.26 -8.88
C SER A 67 0.92 -4.99 -8.24
N PHE A 68 -0.40 -4.90 -8.11
CA PHE A 68 -1.02 -3.79 -7.38
C PHE A 68 -0.47 -3.71 -5.96
N LYS A 69 -0.39 -4.85 -5.28
CA LYS A 69 0.10 -4.89 -3.91
C LYS A 69 1.53 -4.38 -3.79
N ALA A 70 2.41 -4.82 -4.68
CA ALA A 70 3.80 -4.37 -4.67
C ALA A 70 3.89 -2.87 -4.89
N TYR A 71 3.10 -2.35 -5.80
CA TYR A 71 3.07 -0.92 -6.09
C TYR A 71 2.54 -0.12 -4.91
N LEU A 72 1.49 -0.63 -4.26
CA LEU A 72 0.92 0.00 -3.07
C LEU A 72 1.95 0.09 -1.94
N TYR A 73 2.63 -1.00 -1.66
CA TYR A 73 3.62 -1.02 -0.57
C TYR A 73 4.83 -0.14 -0.88
N LYS A 74 5.26 -0.10 -2.14
CA LYS A 74 6.34 0.79 -2.55
C LYS A 74 5.94 2.25 -2.36
N THR A 75 4.71 2.59 -2.75
CA THR A 75 4.20 3.95 -2.58
C THR A 75 4.17 4.33 -1.10
N ALA A 76 3.66 3.43 -0.26
CA ALA A 76 3.58 3.67 1.17
C ALA A 76 4.97 3.83 1.80
N ARG A 77 5.93 2.99 1.39
CA ARG A 77 7.28 3.09 1.90
C ARG A 77 7.92 4.43 1.55
N ASN A 78 7.72 4.87 0.31
CA ASN A 78 8.27 6.15 -0.13
C ASN A 78 7.67 7.31 0.65
N LEU A 79 6.37 7.25 0.92
CA LEU A 79 5.70 8.28 1.71
C LEU A 79 6.23 8.29 3.14
N ALA A 80 6.42 7.11 3.74
CA ALA A 80 6.91 7.00 5.09
C ALA A 80 8.34 7.53 5.20
N LEU A 81 9.19 7.23 4.22
CA LEU A 81 10.54 7.76 4.17
C LEU A 81 10.56 9.28 4.08
N ARG A 82 9.72 9.81 3.19
CA ARG A 82 9.63 11.27 3.03
C ARG A 82 9.14 11.94 4.30
N HIS A 83 8.15 11.35 4.94
CA HIS A 83 7.62 11.86 6.20
C HIS A 83 8.71 11.86 7.28
N SER A 84 9.44 10.76 7.39
CA SER A 84 10.51 10.62 8.36
C SER A 84 11.59 11.69 8.17
N ARG A 85 12.01 11.91 6.92
CA ARG A 85 13.02 12.93 6.62
C ARG A 85 12.52 14.34 6.90
N LYS A 86 11.30 14.62 6.50
CA LYS A 86 10.71 15.95 6.68
C LYS A 86 10.60 16.33 8.15
N HIS A 87 10.22 15.39 8.98
CA HIS A 87 9.98 15.63 10.40
C HIS A 87 11.15 15.21 11.29
N ARG A 88 12.24 14.75 10.67
CA ARG A 88 13.44 14.30 11.39
C ARG A 88 13.13 13.21 12.41
N ILE A 89 12.27 12.28 12.01
CA ILE A 89 11.88 11.14 12.82
C ILE A 89 12.67 9.94 12.32
N PRO A 90 13.16 9.07 13.24
CA PRO A 90 13.86 7.87 12.81
C PRO A 90 12.97 6.99 11.96
N PHE A 91 13.56 6.40 10.93
CA PHE A 91 12.89 5.43 10.08
C PHE A 91 13.57 4.08 10.28
N LEU A 92 12.81 3.09 10.70
CA LEU A 92 13.36 1.76 10.92
C LEU A 92 13.47 1.03 9.60
N HIS A 93 14.72 0.85 9.16
CA HIS A 93 15.01 0.10 7.94
C HIS A 93 15.01 -1.38 8.26
N MET A 94 13.88 -2.00 8.08
CA MET A 94 13.77 -3.44 8.21
C MET A 94 14.03 -4.09 6.88
N ASP A 95 14.32 -5.37 6.91
CA ASP A 95 14.42 -6.14 5.70
C ASP A 95 13.01 -6.28 5.13
N ASP A 96 12.73 -5.54 4.09
CA ASP A 96 11.41 -5.56 3.47
C ASP A 96 11.09 -6.93 2.88
N LEU A 97 12.12 -7.73 2.59
CA LEU A 97 11.91 -9.09 2.13
C LEU A 97 11.28 -9.97 3.20
N ASP A 98 11.57 -9.68 4.45
CA ASP A 98 11.00 -10.45 5.56
C ASP A 98 9.53 -10.11 5.80
N PHE A 99 9.12 -8.91 5.45
CA PHE A 99 7.76 -8.47 5.73
C PHE A 99 6.83 -8.63 4.54
N GLU A 100 7.15 -7.97 3.43
CA GLU A 100 6.26 -7.96 2.26
C GLU A 100 6.17 -9.30 1.55
N PRO A 101 7.29 -9.93 1.20
CA PRO A 101 7.23 -11.20 0.48
C PRO A 101 6.53 -12.29 1.27
N GLN A 102 6.73 -12.35 2.56
CA GLN A 102 6.05 -13.34 3.38
C GLN A 102 4.55 -13.11 3.36
N SER A 103 4.15 -11.87 3.54
CA SER A 103 2.75 -11.52 3.50
C SER A 103 2.13 -11.84 2.14
N GLU A 104 2.85 -11.55 1.09
CA GLU A 104 2.41 -11.81 -0.27
C GLU A 104 2.33 -13.31 -0.56
N LEU A 105 3.33 -14.06 -0.13
CA LEU A 105 3.34 -15.49 -0.32
C LEU A 105 2.16 -16.14 0.41
N LEU A 106 1.88 -15.69 1.60
CA LEU A 106 0.73 -16.21 2.33
C LEU A 106 -0.58 -15.88 1.64
N SER A 107 -0.68 -14.70 1.09
CA SER A 107 -1.85 -14.30 0.33
C SER A 107 -2.03 -15.14 -0.92
N ASP A 108 -0.94 -15.38 -1.62
CA ASP A 108 -0.96 -16.16 -2.85
C ASP A 108 -1.26 -17.63 -2.58
N ALA A 109 -0.80 -18.13 -1.46
CA ALA A 109 -1.06 -19.51 -1.07
C ALA A 109 -2.52 -19.71 -0.68
N ALA A 110 -3.16 -18.66 -0.28
CA ALA A 110 -4.58 -18.73 0.06
C ALA A 110 -5.42 -18.72 -1.20
#